data_bc9ed79645b28c1b444b7ccb90be937a
#
_entry.id   bc9ed79645b28c1b444b7ccb90be937a
#
_cell.length_a   1.000
_cell.length_b   1.000
_cell.length_c   1.000
_cell.angle_alpha   90.00
_cell.angle_beta   90.00
_cell.angle_gamma   90.00
#
_symmetry.space_group_name_H-M   'P 1'
#
loop_
_entity.id
_entity.type
_entity.pdbx_description
1 polymer ?
#
loop_
_entity_poly.entity_id
_entity_poly.type
_entity_poly.pdbx_seq_one_letter_code
_entity_poly.pdbx_strand_id
1 'polypeptide(L)'
;MAAADYKTSLIVGAGQGLSASLARLLARSGLTVALAARNPQKLQPLCSETGATVFECDAQDETQVARLFDDVERQFGSPDVVIYNASGRVRGPFTSLDPEEVRRTLMISAFGGFLVARRAVPGMLAKGFGAVLFTGASASVKGYAQSAPFAMGKFALRGLAQSMARELAPKGIHVAHFVIDGAIRPRDRSDDADSMLDPDAIARTYVEVLMQPRSAWTWEVELRPWVERF
;
A
#
# COMPACT_ATOMS: atom_id res chain seq x y z
N MET A 1 -1.51 -6.97 -26.21
CA MET A 1 -1.42 -7.94 -25.10
C MET A 1 -2.55 -7.59 -24.12
N ALA A 2 -3.30 -8.56 -23.64
CA ALA A 2 -4.35 -8.34 -22.66
C ALA A 2 -3.77 -7.79 -21.34
N ALA A 3 -4.57 -7.05 -20.56
CA ALA A 3 -4.24 -6.69 -19.18
C ALA A 3 -3.90 -7.98 -18.40
N ALA A 4 -3.02 -7.88 -17.40
CA ALA A 4 -2.66 -9.04 -16.61
C ALA A 4 -3.89 -9.59 -15.88
N ASP A 5 -4.09 -10.92 -15.95
CA ASP A 5 -5.21 -11.60 -15.30
C ASP A 5 -4.83 -11.94 -13.84
N TYR A 6 -4.80 -10.90 -12.98
CA TYR A 6 -4.50 -11.05 -11.56
C TYR A 6 -5.61 -11.84 -10.85
N LYS A 7 -5.23 -12.82 -10.03
CA LYS A 7 -6.15 -13.69 -9.26
C LYS A 7 -6.09 -13.45 -7.76
N THR A 8 -4.91 -13.09 -7.25
CA THR A 8 -4.66 -13.00 -5.81
C THR A 8 -4.04 -11.66 -5.43
N SER A 9 -4.49 -11.09 -4.33
CA SER A 9 -3.96 -9.84 -3.79
C SER A 9 -3.68 -9.93 -2.30
N LEU A 10 -2.60 -9.28 -1.86
CA LEU A 10 -2.22 -9.12 -0.45
C LEU A 10 -2.12 -7.63 -0.12
N ILE A 11 -2.89 -7.16 0.85
CA ILE A 11 -2.83 -5.79 1.37
C ILE A 11 -2.17 -5.80 2.75
N VAL A 12 -0.96 -5.24 2.86
CA VAL A 12 -0.20 -5.13 4.11
C VAL A 12 -0.39 -3.75 4.74
N GLY A 13 -0.69 -3.72 6.04
CA GLY A 13 -1.13 -2.52 6.73
C GLY A 13 -2.63 -2.26 6.54
N ALA A 14 -3.41 -3.33 6.56
CA ALA A 14 -4.85 -3.25 6.38
C ALA A 14 -5.54 -2.54 7.55
N GLY A 15 -6.53 -1.71 7.21
CA GLY A 15 -7.34 -0.93 8.14
C GLY A 15 -8.72 -0.62 7.55
N GLN A 16 -9.53 0.11 8.28
CA GLN A 16 -10.92 0.41 7.89
C GLN A 16 -11.08 1.56 6.87
N GLY A 17 -9.99 2.28 6.55
CA GLY A 17 -9.99 3.36 5.56
C GLY A 17 -9.71 2.84 4.13
N LEU A 18 -8.70 3.40 3.48
CA LEU A 18 -8.31 3.06 2.10
C LEU A 18 -8.16 1.56 1.86
N SER A 19 -7.53 0.81 2.79
CA SER A 19 -7.37 -0.64 2.64
C SER A 19 -8.71 -1.37 2.57
N ALA A 20 -9.74 -0.91 3.27
CA ALA A 20 -11.07 -1.51 3.21
C ALA A 20 -11.74 -1.25 1.85
N SER A 21 -11.60 -0.04 1.30
CA SER A 21 -12.10 0.28 -0.05
C SER A 21 -11.37 -0.53 -1.13
N LEU A 22 -10.05 -0.68 -1.00
CA LEU A 22 -9.25 -1.55 -1.89
C LEU A 22 -9.72 -3.00 -1.81
N ALA A 23 -9.87 -3.56 -0.59
CA ALA A 23 -10.32 -4.94 -0.40
C ALA A 23 -11.68 -5.20 -1.05
N ARG A 24 -12.65 -4.28 -0.86
CA ARG A 24 -13.97 -4.39 -1.49
C ARG A 24 -13.90 -4.36 -3.01
N LEU A 25 -13.11 -3.43 -3.56
CA LEU A 25 -13.03 -3.27 -5.00
C LEU A 25 -12.31 -4.45 -5.66
N LEU A 26 -11.20 -4.91 -5.09
CA LEU A 26 -10.46 -6.07 -5.58
C LEU A 26 -11.30 -7.36 -5.51
N ALA A 27 -12.02 -7.59 -4.39
CA ALA A 27 -12.92 -8.72 -4.26
C ALA A 27 -14.06 -8.67 -5.30
N ARG A 28 -14.69 -7.51 -5.51
CA ARG A 28 -15.70 -7.33 -6.56
C ARG A 28 -15.14 -7.51 -7.98
N SER A 29 -13.84 -7.26 -8.16
CA SER A 29 -13.14 -7.52 -9.43
C SER A 29 -12.72 -8.99 -9.60
N GLY A 30 -13.10 -9.86 -8.67
CA GLY A 30 -12.86 -11.29 -8.76
C GLY A 30 -11.54 -11.80 -8.19
N LEU A 31 -10.78 -10.93 -7.50
CA LEU A 31 -9.54 -11.35 -6.84
C LEU A 31 -9.82 -11.99 -5.48
N THR A 32 -9.07 -13.03 -5.15
CA THR A 32 -8.93 -13.50 -3.76
C THR A 32 -8.10 -12.47 -2.99
N VAL A 33 -8.62 -11.99 -1.85
CA VAL A 33 -7.99 -10.92 -1.08
C VAL A 33 -7.46 -11.44 0.24
N ALA A 34 -6.17 -11.30 0.47
CA ALA A 34 -5.51 -11.47 1.75
C ALA A 34 -5.24 -10.09 2.39
N LEU A 35 -5.49 -9.97 3.68
CA LEU A 35 -5.27 -8.76 4.47
C LEU A 35 -4.24 -9.05 5.56
N ALA A 36 -3.30 -8.14 5.80
CA ALA A 36 -2.35 -8.27 6.90
C ALA A 36 -2.38 -7.04 7.80
N ALA A 37 -2.55 -7.26 9.10
CA ALA A 37 -2.62 -6.22 10.12
C ALA A 37 -2.13 -6.72 11.47
N ARG A 38 -1.66 -5.82 12.34
CA ARG A 38 -1.26 -6.14 13.73
C ARG A 38 -2.43 -6.56 14.63
N ASN A 39 -3.64 -6.17 14.27
CA ASN A 39 -4.86 -6.55 14.98
C ASN A 39 -5.92 -7.04 13.98
N PRO A 40 -5.92 -8.35 13.67
CA PRO A 40 -6.83 -8.93 12.69
C PRO A 40 -8.29 -8.89 13.11
N GLN A 41 -8.59 -8.88 14.43
CA GLN A 41 -9.97 -8.88 14.94
C GLN A 41 -10.76 -7.67 14.46
N LYS A 42 -10.11 -6.51 14.31
CA LYS A 42 -10.76 -5.28 13.81
C LYS A 42 -11.22 -5.37 12.36
N LEU A 43 -10.74 -6.36 11.62
CA LEU A 43 -11.05 -6.55 10.20
C LEU A 43 -12.08 -7.64 9.94
N GLN A 44 -12.56 -8.36 10.96
CA GLN A 44 -13.55 -9.42 10.80
C GLN A 44 -14.83 -8.97 10.06
N PRO A 45 -15.41 -7.78 10.32
CA PRO A 45 -16.55 -7.31 9.54
C PRO A 45 -16.24 -7.15 8.04
N LEU A 46 -15.04 -6.66 7.71
CA LEU A 46 -14.58 -6.53 6.32
C LEU A 46 -14.36 -7.90 5.68
N CYS A 47 -13.81 -8.86 6.41
CA CYS A 47 -13.63 -10.24 5.94
C CYS A 47 -14.99 -10.88 5.64
N SER A 48 -15.98 -10.73 6.53
CA SER A 48 -17.35 -11.24 6.31
C SER A 48 -18.03 -10.60 5.10
N GLU A 49 -17.76 -9.31 4.85
CA GLU A 49 -18.33 -8.56 3.72
C GLU A 49 -17.70 -8.97 2.37
N THR A 50 -16.40 -9.24 2.34
CA THR A 50 -15.62 -9.37 1.11
C THR A 50 -15.16 -10.79 0.79
N GLY A 51 -15.27 -11.71 1.74
CA GLY A 51 -14.66 -13.05 1.65
C GLY A 51 -13.13 -13.01 1.84
N ALA A 52 -12.54 -11.87 2.23
CA ALA A 52 -11.11 -11.76 2.45
C ALA A 52 -10.66 -12.56 3.68
N THR A 53 -9.44 -13.08 3.61
CA THR A 53 -8.78 -13.73 4.76
C THR A 53 -7.79 -12.75 5.40
N VAL A 54 -7.80 -12.66 6.72
CA VAL A 54 -6.89 -11.78 7.47
C VAL A 54 -5.82 -12.57 8.19
N PHE A 55 -4.60 -12.05 8.16
CA PHE A 55 -3.40 -12.59 8.82
C PHE A 55 -2.84 -11.55 9.79
N GLU A 56 -2.32 -12.01 10.94
CA GLU A 56 -1.59 -11.15 11.86
C GLU A 56 -0.18 -10.90 11.35
N CYS A 57 0.23 -9.62 11.24
CA CYS A 57 1.59 -9.26 10.84
C CYS A 57 1.94 -7.83 11.29
N ASP A 58 3.07 -7.68 11.96
CA ASP A 58 3.77 -6.40 12.06
C ASP A 58 4.77 -6.30 10.91
N ALA A 59 4.53 -5.35 10.01
CA ALA A 59 5.31 -5.21 8.78
C ALA A 59 6.78 -4.79 9.01
N GLN A 60 7.15 -4.33 10.21
CA GLN A 60 8.53 -4.03 10.56
C GLN A 60 9.35 -5.27 11.00
N ASP A 61 8.68 -6.37 11.27
CA ASP A 61 9.28 -7.63 11.75
C ASP A 61 9.49 -8.60 10.57
N GLU A 62 10.76 -8.86 10.25
CA GLU A 62 11.14 -9.72 9.11
C GLU A 62 10.60 -11.15 9.27
N THR A 63 10.56 -11.68 10.50
CA THR A 63 10.07 -13.03 10.78
C THR A 63 8.57 -13.12 10.57
N GLN A 64 7.81 -12.11 11.02
CA GLN A 64 6.36 -12.06 10.81
C GLN A 64 6.01 -11.86 9.33
N VAL A 65 6.78 -11.03 8.61
CA VAL A 65 6.61 -10.88 7.16
C VAL A 65 6.90 -12.20 6.43
N ALA A 66 7.96 -12.91 6.79
CA ALA A 66 8.26 -14.23 6.22
C ALA A 66 7.11 -15.21 6.44
N ARG A 67 6.64 -15.34 7.67
CA ARG A 67 5.50 -16.20 8.04
C ARG A 67 4.22 -15.80 7.29
N LEU A 68 3.93 -14.49 7.17
CA LEU A 68 2.78 -14.01 6.40
C LEU A 68 2.79 -14.56 4.97
N PHE A 69 3.92 -14.47 4.27
CA PHE A 69 4.02 -14.96 2.90
C PHE A 69 3.90 -16.48 2.83
N ASP A 70 4.53 -17.22 3.75
CA ASP A 70 4.42 -18.68 3.82
C ASP A 70 2.95 -19.13 4.04
N ASP A 71 2.19 -18.42 4.88
CA ASP A 71 0.78 -18.71 5.15
C ASP A 71 -0.13 -18.34 3.95
N VAL A 72 0.11 -17.18 3.33
CA VAL A 72 -0.63 -16.73 2.14
C VAL A 72 -0.35 -17.67 0.96
N GLU A 73 0.91 -18.03 0.73
CA GLU A 73 1.31 -18.92 -0.37
C GLU A 73 0.75 -20.33 -0.21
N ARG A 74 0.69 -20.83 1.01
CA ARG A 74 0.08 -22.14 1.31
C ARG A 74 -1.42 -22.16 1.01
N GLN A 75 -2.12 -21.06 1.25
CA GLN A 75 -3.58 -20.99 1.11
C GLN A 75 -4.03 -20.57 -0.30
N PHE A 76 -3.31 -19.67 -0.96
CA PHE A 76 -3.74 -19.02 -2.20
C PHE A 76 -2.72 -19.05 -3.32
N GLY A 77 -1.53 -19.58 -3.08
CA GLY A 77 -0.39 -19.40 -3.97
C GLY A 77 0.28 -18.03 -3.79
N SER A 78 1.38 -17.83 -4.51
CA SER A 78 2.11 -16.55 -4.47
C SER A 78 1.23 -15.40 -4.95
N PRO A 79 1.10 -14.30 -4.21
CA PRO A 79 0.22 -13.18 -4.57
C PRO A 79 0.66 -12.53 -5.89
N ASP A 80 -0.34 -12.21 -6.75
CA ASP A 80 -0.12 -11.50 -8.01
C ASP A 80 -0.01 -9.99 -7.79
N VAL A 81 -0.74 -9.49 -6.80
CA VAL A 81 -0.76 -8.07 -6.42
C VAL A 81 -0.43 -7.93 -4.95
N VAL A 82 0.54 -7.08 -4.63
CA VAL A 82 0.87 -6.71 -3.26
C VAL A 82 0.73 -5.20 -3.09
N ILE A 83 -0.08 -4.78 -2.13
CA ILE A 83 -0.30 -3.37 -1.78
C ILE A 83 0.28 -3.11 -0.40
N TYR A 84 1.28 -2.24 -0.33
CA TYR A 84 1.88 -1.81 0.92
C TYR A 84 1.26 -0.50 1.38
N ASN A 85 0.44 -0.56 2.43
CA ASN A 85 -0.30 0.58 2.99
C ASN A 85 0.07 0.87 4.46
N ALA A 86 1.00 0.12 5.05
CA ALA A 86 1.45 0.37 6.42
C ALA A 86 2.23 1.69 6.51
N SER A 87 2.03 2.41 7.60
CA SER A 87 2.70 3.68 7.84
C SER A 87 2.80 3.97 9.33
N GLY A 88 3.95 4.49 9.76
CA GLY A 88 4.13 5.13 11.06
C GLY A 88 3.97 6.65 10.93
N ARG A 89 3.47 7.31 11.98
CA ARG A 89 3.35 8.76 12.02
C ARG A 89 3.58 9.30 13.42
N VAL A 90 4.65 10.06 13.56
CA VAL A 90 4.98 10.81 14.77
C VAL A 90 5.09 12.29 14.40
N ARG A 91 4.53 13.16 15.23
CA ARG A 91 4.54 14.61 15.05
C ARG A 91 5.11 15.28 16.29
N GLY A 92 5.80 16.36 16.08
CA GLY A 92 6.32 17.20 17.17
C GLY A 92 7.42 18.17 16.70
N PRO A 93 7.80 19.14 17.56
CA PRO A 93 8.97 19.98 17.32
C PRO A 93 10.21 19.11 17.11
N PHE A 94 11.05 19.47 16.15
CA PHE A 94 12.21 18.66 15.74
C PHE A 94 13.12 18.28 16.92
N THR A 95 13.36 19.22 17.83
CA THR A 95 14.23 19.03 19.00
C THR A 95 13.62 18.17 20.10
N SER A 96 12.32 17.87 20.02
CA SER A 96 11.57 17.08 21.03
C SER A 96 11.17 15.69 20.50
N LEU A 97 11.57 15.33 19.28
CA LEU A 97 11.29 14.02 18.71
C LEU A 97 12.11 12.94 19.43
N ASP A 98 11.43 11.90 19.89
CA ASP A 98 12.10 10.71 20.43
C ASP A 98 12.76 9.93 19.29
N PRO A 99 14.10 9.69 19.34
CA PRO A 99 14.82 8.93 18.32
C PRO A 99 14.25 7.52 18.07
N GLU A 100 13.76 6.83 19.11
CA GLU A 100 13.19 5.49 18.97
C GLU A 100 11.86 5.51 18.21
N GLU A 101 11.03 6.53 18.44
CA GLU A 101 9.79 6.71 17.67
C GLU A 101 10.07 7.10 16.22
N VAL A 102 11.11 7.89 15.97
CA VAL A 102 11.60 8.21 14.61
C VAL A 102 12.06 6.92 13.92
N ARG A 103 12.93 6.13 14.58
CA ARG A 103 13.39 4.84 14.06
C ARG A 103 12.22 3.91 13.73
N ARG A 104 11.30 3.75 14.66
CA ARG A 104 10.10 2.91 14.47
C ARG A 104 9.24 3.38 13.29
N THR A 105 9.08 4.69 13.11
CA THR A 105 8.35 5.26 11.98
C THR A 105 9.00 4.90 10.64
N LEU A 106 10.32 4.96 10.55
CA LEU A 106 11.09 4.56 9.36
C LEU A 106 10.97 3.05 9.10
N MET A 107 11.09 2.25 10.15
CA MET A 107 10.97 0.79 10.05
C MET A 107 9.59 0.39 9.50
N ILE A 108 8.51 0.97 10.01
CA ILE A 108 7.17 0.68 9.51
C ILE A 108 6.99 1.26 8.09
N SER A 109 7.35 2.53 7.85
CA SER A 109 6.96 3.21 6.61
C SER A 109 7.77 2.79 5.39
N ALA A 110 9.06 2.51 5.55
CA ALA A 110 9.98 2.23 4.45
C ALA A 110 10.56 0.82 4.50
N PHE A 111 11.19 0.44 5.61
CA PHE A 111 11.86 -0.86 5.71
C PHE A 111 10.86 -2.02 5.61
N GLY A 112 9.70 -1.91 6.25
CA GLY A 112 8.62 -2.90 6.08
C GLY A 112 8.15 -3.03 4.63
N GLY A 113 8.09 -1.92 3.88
CA GLY A 113 7.81 -1.95 2.44
C GLY A 113 8.86 -2.75 1.66
N PHE A 114 10.13 -2.60 2.02
CA PHE A 114 11.22 -3.39 1.46
C PHE A 114 11.09 -4.89 1.81
N LEU A 115 10.84 -5.23 3.07
CA LEU A 115 10.67 -6.62 3.51
C LEU A 115 9.54 -7.32 2.75
N VAL A 116 8.39 -6.66 2.66
CA VAL A 116 7.22 -7.18 1.93
C VAL A 116 7.51 -7.35 0.45
N ALA A 117 8.10 -6.35 -0.20
CA ALA A 117 8.45 -6.42 -1.62
C ALA A 117 9.49 -7.52 -1.89
N ARG A 118 10.51 -7.65 -1.03
CA ARG A 118 11.54 -8.70 -1.12
C ARG A 118 10.95 -10.11 -1.09
N ARG A 119 9.88 -10.33 -0.34
CA ARG A 119 9.18 -11.63 -0.28
C ARG A 119 8.26 -11.85 -1.48
N ALA A 120 7.60 -10.80 -1.97
CA ALA A 120 6.65 -10.89 -3.07
C ALA A 120 7.30 -11.12 -4.44
N VAL A 121 8.37 -10.39 -4.72
CA VAL A 121 8.98 -10.29 -6.07
C VAL A 121 9.47 -11.63 -6.62
N PRO A 122 10.12 -12.55 -5.86
CA PRO A 122 10.56 -13.82 -6.41
C PRO A 122 9.43 -14.65 -7.05
N GLY A 123 8.28 -14.76 -6.38
CA GLY A 123 7.11 -15.47 -6.92
C GLY A 123 6.53 -14.80 -8.17
N MET A 124 6.51 -13.47 -8.21
CA MET A 124 6.08 -12.71 -9.39
C MET A 124 7.04 -12.89 -10.56
N LEU A 125 8.36 -12.88 -10.32
CA LEU A 125 9.39 -13.13 -11.35
C LEU A 125 9.27 -14.55 -11.91
N ALA A 126 9.02 -15.54 -11.06
CA ALA A 126 8.82 -16.93 -11.52
C ALA A 126 7.59 -17.06 -12.44
N LYS A 127 6.56 -16.26 -12.23
CA LYS A 127 5.35 -16.19 -13.08
C LYS A 127 5.53 -15.29 -14.33
N GLY A 128 6.52 -14.40 -14.33
CA GLY A 128 6.74 -13.39 -15.38
C GLY A 128 5.73 -12.24 -15.36
N PHE A 129 4.92 -12.11 -14.31
CA PHE A 129 3.98 -11.00 -14.09
C PHE A 129 3.70 -10.79 -12.60
N GLY A 130 3.26 -9.60 -12.25
CA GLY A 130 2.85 -9.23 -10.90
C GLY A 130 2.81 -7.72 -10.73
N ALA A 131 2.30 -7.25 -9.60
CA ALA A 131 2.27 -5.83 -9.27
C ALA A 131 2.59 -5.57 -7.80
N VAL A 132 3.41 -4.56 -7.53
CA VAL A 132 3.69 -4.06 -6.19
C VAL A 132 3.33 -2.58 -6.12
N LEU A 133 2.33 -2.25 -5.30
CA LEU A 133 1.79 -0.91 -5.17
C LEU A 133 2.10 -0.34 -3.79
N PHE A 134 2.69 0.85 -3.75
CA PHE A 134 3.06 1.52 -2.50
C PHE A 134 2.19 2.74 -2.24
N THR A 135 1.55 2.79 -1.07
CA THR A 135 0.79 3.96 -0.64
C THR A 135 1.74 5.01 -0.06
N GLY A 136 1.97 6.04 -0.82
CA GLY A 136 2.67 7.24 -0.42
C GLY A 136 1.77 8.25 0.27
N ALA A 137 2.24 9.49 0.31
CA ALA A 137 1.53 10.65 0.82
C ALA A 137 2.15 11.91 0.20
N SER A 138 1.55 13.10 0.40
CA SER A 138 2.23 14.38 0.15
C SER A 138 3.63 14.41 0.77
N ALA A 139 3.80 13.78 1.93
CA ALA A 139 5.09 13.62 2.59
C ALA A 139 6.12 12.75 1.83
N SER A 140 5.75 12.16 0.69
CA SER A 140 6.70 11.48 -0.21
C SER A 140 7.44 12.45 -1.13
N VAL A 141 6.94 13.67 -1.31
CA VAL A 141 7.44 14.67 -2.27
C VAL A 141 7.72 16.03 -1.63
N LYS A 142 7.18 16.29 -0.44
CA LYS A 142 7.41 17.56 0.31
C LYS A 142 7.46 17.30 1.82
N GLY A 143 8.31 18.06 2.52
CA GLY A 143 8.38 18.04 3.98
C GLY A 143 7.43 19.06 4.60
N TYR A 144 6.99 18.77 5.83
CA TYR A 144 6.14 19.67 6.61
C TYR A 144 6.75 19.93 7.98
N ALA A 145 6.53 21.11 8.53
CA ALA A 145 6.91 21.40 9.90
C ALA A 145 6.32 20.36 10.86
N GLN A 146 7.08 19.96 11.86
CA GLN A 146 6.69 18.99 12.88
C GLN A 146 6.33 17.59 12.34
N SER A 147 6.74 17.24 11.12
CA SER A 147 6.45 15.95 10.48
C SER A 147 7.70 15.27 9.90
N ALA A 148 8.88 15.59 10.40
CA ALA A 148 10.13 15.04 9.88
C ALA A 148 10.15 13.50 9.80
N PRO A 149 9.74 12.72 10.84
CA PRO A 149 9.78 11.26 10.75
C PRO A 149 8.88 10.69 9.66
N PHE A 150 7.70 11.29 9.48
CA PHE A 150 6.75 10.85 8.44
C PHE A 150 7.30 11.15 7.04
N ALA A 151 7.87 12.35 6.82
CA ALA A 151 8.49 12.69 5.54
C ALA A 151 9.69 11.77 5.25
N MET A 152 10.61 11.55 6.21
CA MET A 152 11.72 10.62 6.04
C MET A 152 11.26 9.24 5.57
N GLY A 153 10.23 8.66 6.22
CA GLY A 153 9.71 7.35 5.87
C GLY A 153 9.06 7.32 4.49
N LYS A 154 8.29 8.35 4.12
CA LYS A 154 7.58 8.40 2.85
C LYS A 154 8.49 8.73 1.67
N PHE A 155 9.50 9.60 1.82
CA PHE A 155 10.54 9.79 0.81
C PHE A 155 11.35 8.51 0.58
N ALA A 156 11.73 7.80 1.67
CA ALA A 156 12.44 6.53 1.54
C ALA A 156 11.61 5.46 0.81
N LEU A 157 10.30 5.35 1.12
CA LEU A 157 9.38 4.45 0.43
C LEU A 157 9.26 4.79 -1.07
N ARG A 158 9.18 6.08 -1.40
CA ARG A 158 9.18 6.55 -2.80
C ARG A 158 10.46 6.18 -3.53
N GLY A 159 11.62 6.36 -2.89
CA GLY A 159 12.93 5.98 -3.44
C GLY A 159 13.00 4.47 -3.72
N LEU A 160 12.51 3.63 -2.81
CA LEU A 160 12.38 2.20 -2.99
C LEU A 160 11.50 1.87 -4.20
N ALA A 161 10.31 2.43 -4.27
CA ALA A 161 9.36 2.19 -5.36
C ALA A 161 9.95 2.57 -6.73
N GLN A 162 10.63 3.73 -6.81
CA GLN A 162 11.25 4.21 -8.03
C GLN A 162 12.40 3.29 -8.50
N SER A 163 13.24 2.81 -7.58
CA SER A 163 14.33 1.88 -7.88
C SER A 163 13.77 0.55 -8.39
N MET A 164 12.78 0.00 -7.68
CA MET A 164 12.11 -1.24 -8.07
C MET A 164 11.41 -1.13 -9.42
N ALA A 165 10.72 -0.02 -9.70
CA ALA A 165 10.05 0.19 -10.98
C ALA A 165 11.03 0.09 -12.16
N ARG A 166 12.21 0.73 -12.05
CA ARG A 166 13.25 0.66 -13.09
C ARG A 166 13.83 -0.73 -13.27
N GLU A 167 14.05 -1.46 -12.18
CA GLU A 167 14.65 -2.79 -12.24
C GLU A 167 13.68 -3.87 -12.73
N LEU A 168 12.40 -3.78 -12.30
CA LEU A 168 11.44 -4.88 -12.40
C LEU A 168 10.45 -4.73 -13.56
N ALA A 169 10.19 -3.50 -14.05
CA ALA A 169 9.31 -3.31 -15.20
C ALA A 169 9.77 -4.08 -16.45
N PRO A 170 11.08 -4.09 -16.82
CA PRO A 170 11.56 -4.90 -17.94
C PRO A 170 11.34 -6.41 -17.74
N LYS A 171 11.18 -6.86 -16.49
CA LYS A 171 10.95 -8.26 -16.11
C LYS A 171 9.45 -8.60 -15.97
N GLY A 172 8.56 -7.67 -16.33
CA GLY A 172 7.12 -7.87 -16.33
C GLY A 172 6.42 -7.61 -14.99
N ILE A 173 7.08 -6.96 -14.03
CA ILE A 173 6.49 -6.61 -12.74
C ILE A 173 6.15 -5.12 -12.71
N HIS A 174 4.87 -4.81 -12.51
CA HIS A 174 4.40 -3.43 -12.41
C HIS A 174 4.62 -2.90 -10.99
N VAL A 175 5.44 -1.88 -10.83
CA VAL A 175 5.66 -1.21 -9.54
C VAL A 175 5.14 0.21 -9.63
N ALA A 176 4.20 0.59 -8.74
CA ALA A 176 3.66 1.94 -8.70
C ALA A 176 3.60 2.53 -7.28
N HIS A 177 3.79 3.83 -7.21
CA HIS A 177 3.74 4.63 -5.99
C HIS A 177 2.60 5.65 -6.09
N PHE A 178 1.77 5.73 -5.05
CA PHE A 178 0.60 6.61 -5.00
C PHE A 178 0.84 7.75 -4.01
N VAL A 179 1.00 8.97 -4.50
CA VAL A 179 1.07 10.17 -3.67
C VAL A 179 -0.34 10.58 -3.28
N ILE A 180 -0.73 10.30 -2.05
CA ILE A 180 -2.02 10.72 -1.50
C ILE A 180 -1.84 12.11 -0.87
N ASP A 181 -2.19 13.14 -1.62
CA ASP A 181 -1.98 14.54 -1.22
C ASP A 181 -3.29 15.16 -0.70
N GLY A 182 -3.59 14.89 0.55
CA GLY A 182 -4.75 15.37 1.27
C GLY A 182 -5.20 14.41 2.38
N ALA A 183 -6.22 14.83 3.11
CA ALA A 183 -6.85 13.97 4.10
C ALA A 183 -7.80 12.97 3.41
N ILE A 184 -7.65 11.68 3.74
CA ILE A 184 -8.61 10.66 3.31
C ILE A 184 -9.84 10.77 4.20
N ARG A 185 -11.02 10.84 3.60
CA ARG A 185 -12.30 10.93 4.29
C ARG A 185 -12.54 9.69 5.17
N PRO A 186 -12.78 9.85 6.49
CA PRO A 186 -13.25 8.75 7.32
C PRO A 186 -14.61 8.23 6.83
N ARG A 187 -14.85 6.93 6.96
CA ARG A 187 -16.07 6.29 6.45
C ARG A 187 -17.35 6.80 7.10
N ASP A 188 -17.27 7.20 8.38
CA ASP A 188 -18.37 7.69 9.21
C ASP A 188 -18.62 9.20 9.06
N ARG A 189 -17.88 9.88 8.18
CA ARG A 189 -17.98 11.32 7.95
C ARG A 189 -18.48 11.62 6.54
N SER A 190 -19.52 12.47 6.42
CA SER A 190 -19.90 13.06 5.14
C SER A 190 -18.92 14.16 4.73
N ASP A 191 -18.81 14.40 3.44
CA ASP A 191 -18.00 15.47 2.84
C ASP A 191 -18.68 15.94 1.55
N ASP A 192 -19.76 16.69 1.71
CA ASP A 192 -20.60 17.16 0.59
C ASP A 192 -19.86 18.17 -0.32
N ALA A 193 -18.74 18.70 0.14
CA ALA A 193 -17.90 19.64 -0.62
C ALA A 193 -16.75 18.96 -1.37
N ASP A 194 -16.61 17.63 -1.28
CA ASP A 194 -15.46 16.86 -1.80
C ASP A 194 -14.11 17.48 -1.39
N SER A 195 -14.03 17.95 -0.14
CA SER A 195 -12.84 18.61 0.41
C SER A 195 -11.79 17.62 0.91
N MET A 196 -12.13 16.36 1.01
CA MET A 196 -11.26 15.25 1.36
C MET A 196 -11.22 14.22 0.24
N LEU A 197 -10.17 13.40 0.23
CA LEU A 197 -10.05 12.27 -0.69
C LEU A 197 -11.05 11.16 -0.30
N ASP A 198 -11.95 10.80 -1.21
CA ASP A 198 -12.81 9.64 -1.07
C ASP A 198 -11.98 8.35 -1.19
N PRO A 199 -11.96 7.47 -0.17
CA PRO A 199 -11.19 6.23 -0.23
C PRO A 199 -11.63 5.28 -1.37
N ASP A 200 -12.89 5.34 -1.80
CA ASP A 200 -13.37 4.54 -2.92
C ASP A 200 -12.89 5.10 -4.26
N ALA A 201 -12.78 6.44 -4.40
CA ALA A 201 -12.17 7.06 -5.57
C ALA A 201 -10.67 6.73 -5.68
N ILE A 202 -9.95 6.79 -4.56
CA ILE A 202 -8.55 6.35 -4.52
C ILE A 202 -8.44 4.88 -4.95
N ALA A 203 -9.28 3.99 -4.40
CA ALA A 203 -9.25 2.56 -4.73
C ALA A 203 -9.51 2.30 -6.23
N ARG A 204 -10.39 3.06 -6.88
CA ARG A 204 -10.59 2.99 -8.34
C ARG A 204 -9.31 3.29 -9.10
N THR A 205 -8.58 4.35 -8.74
CA THR A 205 -7.29 4.67 -9.38
C THR A 205 -6.26 3.56 -9.22
N TYR A 206 -6.22 2.88 -8.06
CA TYR A 206 -5.34 1.71 -7.88
C TYR A 206 -5.68 0.60 -8.88
N VAL A 207 -6.95 0.29 -9.06
CA VAL A 207 -7.38 -0.75 -10.03
C VAL A 207 -7.12 -0.29 -11.47
N GLU A 208 -7.36 0.98 -11.81
CA GLU A 208 -7.04 1.54 -13.13
C GLU A 208 -5.54 1.40 -13.45
N VAL A 209 -4.66 1.69 -12.48
CA VAL A 209 -3.20 1.50 -12.64
C VAL A 209 -2.87 0.02 -12.83
N LEU A 210 -3.48 -0.89 -12.06
CA LEU A 210 -3.28 -2.34 -12.21
C LEU A 210 -3.67 -2.83 -13.61
N MET A 211 -4.71 -2.26 -14.21
CA MET A 211 -5.23 -2.65 -15.51
C MET A 211 -4.52 -2.01 -16.70
N GLN A 212 -3.52 -1.17 -16.47
CA GLN A 212 -2.75 -0.52 -17.55
C GLN A 212 -1.99 -1.56 -18.41
N PRO A 213 -1.97 -1.35 -19.73
CA PRO A 213 -1.14 -2.17 -20.60
C PRO A 213 0.34 -1.90 -20.35
N ARG A 214 1.20 -2.91 -20.53
CA ARG A 214 2.66 -2.79 -20.35
C ARG A 214 3.32 -1.66 -21.13
N SER A 215 2.70 -1.26 -22.24
CA SER A 215 3.20 -0.17 -23.09
C SER A 215 3.01 1.24 -22.48
N ALA A 216 2.23 1.35 -21.38
CA ALA A 216 1.91 2.62 -20.75
C ALA A 216 1.76 2.49 -19.22
N TRP A 217 2.69 1.80 -18.57
CA TRP A 217 2.69 1.66 -17.13
C TRP A 217 3.06 2.95 -16.40
N THR A 218 2.21 3.38 -15.50
CA THR A 218 2.48 4.47 -14.55
C THR A 218 3.29 3.94 -13.37
N TRP A 219 4.43 4.56 -13.06
CA TRP A 219 5.20 4.23 -11.85
C TRP A 219 4.84 5.13 -10.65
N GLU A 220 4.27 6.32 -10.91
CA GLU A 220 3.83 7.25 -9.85
C GLU A 220 2.59 8.00 -10.30
N VAL A 221 1.61 8.13 -9.41
CA VAL A 221 0.41 8.93 -9.59
C VAL A 221 0.14 9.74 -8.33
N GLU A 222 -0.29 10.99 -8.49
CA GLU A 222 -0.69 11.86 -7.39
C GLU A 222 -2.19 12.08 -7.41
N LEU A 223 -2.82 11.93 -6.25
CA LEU A 223 -4.24 12.14 -6.03
C LEU A 223 -4.44 13.18 -4.94
N ARG A 224 -5.30 14.17 -5.21
CA ARG A 224 -5.65 15.22 -4.27
C ARG A 224 -7.12 15.63 -4.41
N PRO A 225 -7.76 16.14 -3.36
CA PRO A 225 -9.06 16.78 -3.52
C PRO A 225 -8.90 18.10 -4.30
N TRP A 226 -9.91 18.50 -5.03
CA TRP A 226 -9.87 19.68 -5.90
C TRP A 226 -9.53 20.99 -5.17
N VAL A 227 -9.77 21.06 -3.86
CA VAL A 227 -9.48 22.22 -2.99
C VAL A 227 -8.06 22.26 -2.45
N GLU A 228 -7.27 21.19 -2.60
CA GLU A 228 -5.90 21.12 -2.08
C GLU A 228 -5.00 22.09 -2.84
N ARG A 229 -4.19 22.85 -2.10
CA ARG A 229 -3.29 23.85 -2.66
C ARG A 229 -1.90 23.25 -2.92
N PHE A 230 -1.30 23.69 -4.02
CA PHE A 230 0.07 23.31 -4.39
C PHE A 230 1.11 23.99 -3.51
#